data_9fe71d1cb58d9b4d998a0ee22ac50037
#
_entry.id   9fe71d1cb58d9b4d998a0ee22ac50037
#
_cell.length_a   1.000
_cell.length_b   1.000
_cell.length_c   1.000
_cell.angle_alpha   90.00
_cell.angle_beta   90.00
_cell.angle_gamma   90.00
#
_symmetry.space_group_name_H-M   'P 1'
#
loop_
_entity.id
_entity.type
_entity.pdbx_description
1 polymer ?
#
loop_
_entity_poly.entity_id
_entity_poly.type
_entity_poly.pdbx_seq_one_letter_code
_entity_poly.pdbx_strand_id
1 'polypeptide(L)'
;NVYGIDLNSLDTKVLVEGLSDEAVAISESNRFLAWVDPSAVRGSDTIHMIDFVTEKVTDVTGSASDYVKPLGFMQEDFVYGVAKSADVVVDAAGNTLFPMYQVKIMDTSSEEHEILKTYEKPGYYVQNITISGYTIYLNRIQNNGTAYVDADQDMIMNREGDSLKVVDIATKNTDEKETQVL
;
A
#
# COMPACT_ATOMS: atom_id res chain seq x y z
N ASN A 1 16.09 3.43 11.66
CA ASN A 1 16.78 2.16 11.44
C ASN A 1 15.82 1.00 11.70
N VAL A 2 15.93 -0.08 10.93
CA VAL A 2 15.21 -1.33 11.14
C VAL A 2 16.16 -2.35 11.74
N TYR A 3 15.74 -3.00 12.82
CA TYR A 3 16.54 -3.98 13.53
C TYR A 3 15.83 -5.34 13.47
N GLY A 4 16.56 -6.40 13.16
CA GLY A 4 16.16 -7.78 13.40
C GLY A 4 16.67 -8.24 14.76
N ILE A 5 15.82 -8.89 15.54
CA ILE A 5 16.18 -9.49 16.83
C ILE A 5 15.88 -10.98 16.75
N ASP A 6 16.91 -11.82 16.89
CA ASP A 6 16.71 -13.26 17.07
C ASP A 6 16.20 -13.52 18.49
N LEU A 7 14.98 -14.04 18.59
CA LEU A 7 14.33 -14.26 19.90
C LEU A 7 14.93 -15.41 20.70
N ASN A 8 15.75 -16.27 20.09
CA ASN A 8 16.42 -17.38 20.79
C ASN A 8 17.78 -16.96 21.34
N SER A 9 18.61 -16.28 20.51
CA SER A 9 19.96 -15.83 20.92
C SER A 9 19.96 -14.43 21.52
N LEU A 10 18.91 -13.63 21.29
CA LEU A 10 18.80 -12.21 21.58
C LEU A 10 19.81 -11.34 20.81
N ASP A 11 20.40 -11.92 19.77
CA ASP A 11 21.28 -11.16 18.89
C ASP A 11 20.48 -10.12 18.09
N THR A 12 21.03 -8.92 17.98
CA THR A 12 20.44 -7.82 17.25
C THR A 12 21.26 -7.55 15.98
N LYS A 13 20.58 -7.51 14.84
CA LYS A 13 21.18 -7.16 13.55
C LYS A 13 20.48 -5.93 12.99
N VAL A 14 21.24 -4.95 12.54
CA VAL A 14 20.71 -3.85 11.74
C VAL A 14 20.39 -4.39 10.35
N LEU A 15 19.15 -4.27 9.91
CA LEU A 15 18.69 -4.71 8.59
C LEU A 15 18.79 -3.57 7.58
N VAL A 16 18.32 -2.38 7.95
CA VAL A 16 18.41 -1.18 7.11
C VAL A 16 18.63 0.04 8.01
N GLU A 17 19.55 0.93 7.60
CA GLU A 17 19.85 2.17 8.30
C GLU A 17 19.32 3.39 7.56
N GLY A 18 19.04 4.47 8.31
CA GLY A 18 18.75 5.79 7.75
C GLY A 18 17.38 5.96 7.12
N LEU A 19 16.45 4.99 7.26
CA LEU A 19 15.09 5.10 6.75
C LEU A 19 14.30 6.21 7.45
N SER A 20 13.54 6.98 6.67
CA SER A 20 12.44 7.81 7.17
C SER A 20 11.16 6.97 7.25
N ASP A 21 10.20 7.41 8.06
CA ASP A 21 8.90 6.71 8.21
C ASP A 21 8.12 6.64 6.89
N GLU A 22 8.33 7.59 5.98
CA GLU A 22 7.70 7.61 4.66
C GLU A 22 8.35 6.69 3.63
N ALA A 23 9.53 6.15 3.93
CA ALA A 23 10.32 5.31 3.04
C ALA A 23 10.17 3.80 3.34
N VAL A 24 9.32 3.44 4.31
CA VAL A 24 9.19 2.07 4.80
C VAL A 24 7.73 1.69 4.98
N ALA A 25 7.42 0.42 4.69
CA ALA A 25 6.14 -0.21 5.01
C ALA A 25 6.39 -1.59 5.60
N ILE A 26 5.60 -1.95 6.62
CA ILE A 26 5.68 -3.26 7.30
C ILE A 26 4.29 -3.89 7.25
N SER A 27 4.21 -5.19 6.94
CA SER A 27 2.96 -5.91 6.94
C SER A 27 2.41 -6.12 8.36
N GLU A 28 1.11 -6.35 8.50
CA GLU A 28 0.45 -6.53 9.79
C GLU A 28 1.00 -7.73 10.55
N SER A 29 1.34 -8.82 9.84
CA SER A 29 1.97 -10.01 10.41
C SER A 29 3.45 -9.81 10.79
N ASN A 30 4.07 -8.69 10.39
CA ASN A 30 5.51 -8.44 10.44
C ASN A 30 6.34 -9.41 9.59
N ARG A 31 5.72 -10.10 8.62
CA ARG A 31 6.41 -10.98 7.70
C ARG A 31 7.18 -10.23 6.62
N PHE A 32 6.59 -9.15 6.10
CA PHE A 32 7.18 -8.37 5.01
C PHE A 32 7.59 -6.98 5.47
N LEU A 33 8.74 -6.54 4.99
CA LEU A 33 9.22 -5.18 5.09
C LEU A 33 9.56 -4.70 3.68
N ALA A 34 8.99 -3.57 3.27
CA ALA A 34 9.31 -2.91 2.02
C ALA A 34 9.94 -1.54 2.28
N TRP A 35 10.99 -1.18 1.54
CA TRP A 35 11.68 0.11 1.70
C TRP A 35 12.28 0.60 0.38
N VAL A 36 12.59 1.88 0.33
CA VAL A 36 13.40 2.50 -0.73
C VAL A 36 14.76 2.89 -0.16
N ASP A 37 15.77 2.98 -1.04
CA ASP A 37 17.12 3.36 -0.62
C ASP A 37 17.11 4.73 0.10
N PRO A 38 17.65 4.83 1.33
CA PRO A 38 17.70 6.07 2.09
C PRO A 38 18.44 7.21 1.40
N SER A 39 19.35 6.90 0.48
CA SER A 39 20.07 7.91 -0.31
C SER A 39 19.23 8.54 -1.42
N ALA A 40 18.08 7.96 -1.75
CA ALA A 40 17.19 8.43 -2.81
C ALA A 40 16.30 9.62 -2.36
N VAL A 41 16.91 10.77 -2.10
CA VAL A 41 16.25 11.97 -1.50
C VAL A 41 15.01 12.43 -2.27
N ARG A 42 14.99 12.30 -3.60
CA ARG A 42 13.83 12.70 -4.44
C ARG A 42 12.85 11.57 -4.69
N GLY A 43 13.29 10.34 -4.60
CA GLY A 43 12.55 9.14 -4.91
C GLY A 43 13.43 8.08 -5.55
N SER A 44 13.00 6.85 -5.52
CA SER A 44 13.67 5.68 -6.06
C SER A 44 12.87 5.07 -7.20
N ASP A 45 13.53 4.50 -8.17
CA ASP A 45 12.91 3.65 -9.19
C ASP A 45 12.68 2.21 -8.69
N THR A 46 13.20 1.89 -7.50
CA THR A 46 13.15 0.54 -6.94
C THR A 46 12.72 0.56 -5.48
N ILE A 47 11.79 -0.32 -5.13
CA ILE A 47 11.45 -0.71 -3.76
C ILE A 47 12.07 -2.08 -3.52
N HIS A 48 12.77 -2.24 -2.42
CA HIS A 48 13.21 -3.53 -1.90
C HIS A 48 12.15 -4.08 -0.95
N MET A 49 11.83 -5.36 -1.05
CA MET A 49 10.91 -6.03 -0.13
C MET A 49 11.53 -7.33 0.36
N ILE A 50 11.66 -7.50 1.67
CA ILE A 50 12.13 -8.74 2.30
C ILE A 50 10.95 -9.51 2.89
N ASP A 51 10.92 -10.82 2.65
CA ASP A 51 10.11 -11.79 3.38
C ASP A 51 10.97 -12.39 4.50
N PHE A 52 10.67 -12.10 5.76
CA PHE A 52 11.42 -12.60 6.91
C PHE A 52 11.29 -14.10 7.16
N VAL A 53 10.30 -14.77 6.55
CA VAL A 53 10.14 -16.23 6.66
C VAL A 53 11.10 -16.96 5.72
N THR A 54 11.26 -16.44 4.50
CA THR A 54 12.12 -17.05 3.47
C THR A 54 13.48 -16.38 3.36
N GLU A 55 13.68 -15.24 4.03
CA GLU A 55 14.84 -14.35 3.94
C GLU A 55 15.14 -13.86 2.50
N LYS A 56 14.15 -13.98 1.60
CA LYS A 56 14.28 -13.57 0.20
C LYS A 56 13.97 -12.07 0.06
N VAL A 57 14.83 -11.37 -0.65
CA VAL A 57 14.59 -9.97 -1.06
C VAL A 57 14.10 -9.97 -2.49
N THR A 58 13.02 -9.23 -2.73
CA THR A 58 12.42 -9.00 -4.05
C THR A 58 12.45 -7.52 -4.37
N ASP A 59 12.82 -7.17 -5.59
CA ASP A 59 12.85 -5.79 -6.06
C ASP A 59 11.60 -5.49 -6.90
N VAL A 60 10.89 -4.42 -6.54
CA VAL A 60 9.77 -3.88 -7.30
C VAL A 60 10.23 -2.62 -7.99
N THR A 61 10.42 -2.70 -9.32
CA THR A 61 11.01 -1.62 -10.11
C THR A 61 9.96 -0.92 -10.96
N GLY A 62 9.98 0.40 -10.94
CA GLY A 62 9.22 1.26 -11.85
C GLY A 62 9.77 1.24 -13.28
N SER A 63 9.07 1.89 -14.21
CA SER A 63 9.64 2.11 -15.55
C SER A 63 10.74 3.19 -15.50
N ALA A 64 11.54 3.31 -16.56
CA ALA A 64 12.71 4.19 -16.59
C ALA A 64 12.46 5.68 -16.26
N SER A 65 11.21 6.15 -16.32
CA SER A 65 10.80 7.52 -15.99
C SER A 65 9.96 7.61 -14.73
N ASP A 66 9.82 6.51 -13.98
CA ASP A 66 8.95 6.45 -12.81
C ASP A 66 9.77 6.29 -11.52
N TYR A 67 9.26 6.92 -10.49
CA TYR A 67 9.63 6.61 -9.10
C TYR A 67 8.52 5.80 -8.45
N VAL A 68 8.90 4.93 -7.53
CA VAL A 68 8.01 4.08 -6.74
C VAL A 68 8.14 4.39 -5.26
N LYS A 69 7.04 4.27 -4.52
CA LYS A 69 6.98 4.54 -3.08
C LYS A 69 6.19 3.42 -2.38
N PRO A 70 6.73 2.78 -1.33
CA PRO A 70 5.97 1.85 -0.51
C PRO A 70 4.88 2.63 0.24
N LEU A 71 3.66 2.10 0.28
CA LEU A 71 2.52 2.76 0.91
C LEU A 71 1.94 1.95 2.08
N GLY A 72 2.12 0.65 2.10
CA GLY A 72 1.62 -0.22 3.14
C GLY A 72 1.29 -1.62 2.65
N PHE A 73 0.55 -2.35 3.47
CA PHE A 73 0.03 -3.67 3.13
C PHE A 73 -1.46 -3.71 3.46
N MET A 74 -2.24 -4.33 2.58
CA MET A 74 -3.65 -4.61 2.80
C MET A 74 -3.85 -6.12 2.83
N GLN A 75 -4.14 -6.68 4.00
CA GLN A 75 -4.26 -8.14 4.18
C GLN A 75 -3.02 -8.91 3.66
N GLU A 76 -1.86 -8.43 3.94
CA GLU A 76 -0.55 -8.90 3.46
C GLU A 76 -0.23 -8.55 1.99
N ASP A 77 -1.18 -8.17 1.14
CA ASP A 77 -0.88 -7.70 -0.21
C ASP A 77 -0.16 -6.35 -0.18
N PHE A 78 0.92 -6.23 -0.92
CA PHE A 78 1.76 -5.04 -0.92
C PHE A 78 1.15 -3.92 -1.76
N VAL A 79 1.04 -2.74 -1.15
CA VAL A 79 0.50 -1.53 -1.79
C VAL A 79 1.62 -0.53 -2.03
N TYR A 80 1.77 -0.08 -3.27
CA TYR A 80 2.77 0.92 -3.63
C TYR A 80 2.25 1.92 -4.65
N GLY A 81 2.84 3.12 -4.61
CA GLY A 81 2.53 4.20 -5.53
C GLY A 81 3.58 4.36 -6.62
N VAL A 82 3.15 4.85 -7.78
CA VAL A 82 4.00 5.17 -8.93
C VAL A 82 3.79 6.62 -9.32
N ALA A 83 4.86 7.40 -9.41
CA ALA A 83 4.84 8.79 -9.86
C ALA A 83 5.85 9.00 -11.00
N LYS A 84 5.59 9.94 -11.89
CA LYS A 84 6.61 10.37 -12.85
C LYS A 84 7.76 11.06 -12.12
N SER A 85 8.98 10.65 -12.35
CA SER A 85 10.16 11.22 -11.68
C SER A 85 10.31 12.73 -11.93
N ALA A 86 9.82 13.22 -13.08
CA ALA A 86 9.79 14.64 -13.43
C ALA A 86 8.80 15.45 -12.56
N ASP A 87 7.73 14.82 -12.07
CA ASP A 87 6.67 15.48 -11.30
C ASP A 87 6.95 15.46 -9.78
N VAL A 88 7.95 14.69 -9.34
CA VAL A 88 8.35 14.64 -7.93
C VAL A 88 9.21 15.85 -7.58
N VAL A 89 8.75 16.64 -6.62
CA VAL A 89 9.38 17.90 -6.21
C VAL A 89 9.67 17.88 -4.71
N VAL A 90 10.88 18.31 -4.36
CA VAL A 90 11.27 18.57 -2.97
C VAL A 90 11.31 20.07 -2.75
N ASP A 91 10.56 20.59 -1.78
CA ASP A 91 10.53 22.00 -1.45
C ASP A 91 11.78 22.44 -0.65
N ALA A 92 11.92 23.75 -0.41
CA ALA A 92 13.04 24.29 0.34
C ALA A 92 13.07 23.83 1.83
N ALA A 93 11.97 23.34 2.36
CA ALA A 93 11.87 22.80 3.71
C ALA A 93 12.17 21.29 3.77
N GLY A 94 12.39 20.66 2.61
CA GLY A 94 12.66 19.22 2.50
C GLY A 94 11.41 18.35 2.38
N ASN A 95 10.20 18.93 2.27
CA ASN A 95 8.99 18.15 2.05
C ASN A 95 8.92 17.67 0.60
N THR A 96 8.57 16.42 0.40
CA THR A 96 8.46 15.83 -0.93
C THR A 96 6.99 15.78 -1.36
N LEU A 97 6.67 16.44 -2.47
CA LEU A 97 5.44 16.22 -3.20
C LEU A 97 5.66 15.03 -4.16
N PHE A 98 4.92 13.96 -3.95
CA PHE A 98 5.00 12.71 -4.73
C PHE A 98 3.63 12.40 -5.36
N PRO A 99 3.28 13.01 -6.52
CA PRO A 99 1.96 12.89 -7.13
C PRO A 99 1.85 11.55 -7.86
N MET A 100 1.30 10.55 -7.18
CA MET A 100 1.16 9.19 -7.72
C MET A 100 0.04 9.14 -8.76
N TYR A 101 0.38 8.85 -10.01
CA TYR A 101 -0.60 8.64 -11.08
C TYR A 101 -1.17 7.21 -11.06
N GLN A 102 -0.47 6.26 -10.43
CA GLN A 102 -0.96 4.91 -10.17
C GLN A 102 -0.74 4.52 -8.70
N VAL A 103 -1.69 3.75 -8.16
CA VAL A 103 -1.52 2.95 -6.94
C VAL A 103 -1.75 1.50 -7.32
N LYS A 104 -0.80 0.64 -6.98
CA LYS A 104 -0.81 -0.78 -7.31
C LYS A 104 -0.88 -1.64 -6.07
N ILE A 105 -1.61 -2.75 -6.18
CA ILE A 105 -1.70 -3.81 -5.18
C ILE A 105 -1.06 -5.04 -5.78
N MET A 106 -0.08 -5.61 -5.11
CA MET A 106 0.73 -6.74 -5.55
C MET A 106 0.55 -7.91 -4.59
N ASP A 107 0.30 -9.09 -5.15
CA ASP A 107 0.25 -10.34 -4.40
C ASP A 107 1.61 -10.67 -3.77
N THR A 108 1.61 -10.99 -2.48
CA THR A 108 2.80 -11.48 -1.77
C THR A 108 2.69 -12.97 -1.41
N SER A 109 1.57 -13.61 -1.71
CA SER A 109 1.33 -15.02 -1.38
C SER A 109 2.07 -15.99 -2.31
N SER A 110 2.41 -15.54 -3.52
CA SER A 110 3.14 -16.30 -4.54
C SER A 110 4.49 -15.67 -4.87
N GLU A 111 5.41 -16.46 -5.41
CA GLU A 111 6.73 -15.95 -5.85
C GLU A 111 6.66 -15.09 -7.14
N GLU A 112 5.53 -15.14 -7.84
CA GLU A 112 5.33 -14.41 -9.11
C GLU A 112 5.00 -12.95 -8.89
N HIS A 113 4.52 -12.60 -7.68
CA HIS A 113 4.20 -11.23 -7.27
C HIS A 113 3.31 -10.49 -8.28
N GLU A 114 2.21 -11.13 -8.69
CA GLU A 114 1.30 -10.55 -9.68
C GLU A 114 0.66 -9.26 -9.20
N ILE A 115 0.39 -8.35 -10.14
CA ILE A 115 -0.37 -7.13 -9.85
C ILE A 115 -1.86 -7.46 -9.83
N LEU A 116 -2.44 -7.48 -8.64
CA LEU A 116 -3.86 -7.77 -8.42
C LEU A 116 -4.75 -6.60 -8.87
N LYS A 117 -4.28 -5.38 -8.64
CA LYS A 117 -5.03 -4.16 -8.96
C LYS A 117 -4.10 -3.01 -9.31
N THR A 118 -4.50 -2.23 -10.30
CA THR A 118 -3.93 -0.91 -10.59
C THR A 118 -5.06 0.11 -10.54
N TYR A 119 -4.92 1.10 -9.67
CA TYR A 119 -5.74 2.30 -9.66
C TYR A 119 -5.03 3.36 -10.51
N GLU A 120 -5.75 3.91 -11.48
CA GLU A 120 -5.31 5.03 -12.30
C GLU A 120 -6.54 5.82 -12.72
N LYS A 121 -6.50 7.16 -12.60
CA LYS A 121 -7.60 8.02 -13.02
C LYS A 121 -7.05 9.26 -13.71
N PRO A 122 -7.31 9.45 -15.01
CA PRO A 122 -6.79 10.58 -15.76
C PRO A 122 -7.13 11.92 -15.12
N GLY A 123 -6.12 12.79 -14.99
CA GLY A 123 -6.26 14.12 -14.39
C GLY A 123 -6.25 14.16 -12.86
N TYR A 124 -6.20 13.01 -12.20
CA TYR A 124 -6.08 12.88 -10.77
C TYR A 124 -4.77 12.18 -10.39
N TYR A 125 -4.24 12.57 -9.25
CA TYR A 125 -3.07 11.95 -8.62
C TYR A 125 -3.42 11.60 -7.18
N VAL A 126 -2.77 10.60 -6.65
CA VAL A 126 -2.89 10.24 -5.23
C VAL A 126 -1.69 10.84 -4.49
N GLN A 127 -1.95 11.60 -3.44
CA GLN A 127 -0.93 12.21 -2.59
C GLN A 127 -0.51 11.27 -1.47
N ASN A 128 -1.51 10.67 -0.81
CA ASN A 128 -1.32 9.67 0.24
C ASN A 128 -2.52 8.73 0.31
N ILE A 129 -2.38 7.66 1.08
CA ILE A 129 -3.43 6.68 1.32
C ILE A 129 -3.64 6.43 2.80
N THR A 130 -4.80 5.87 3.14
CA THR A 130 -5.06 5.24 4.44
C THR A 130 -5.64 3.86 4.19
N ILE A 131 -5.04 2.83 4.77
CA ILE A 131 -5.53 1.45 4.68
C ILE A 131 -6.33 1.14 5.95
N SER A 132 -7.55 0.63 5.80
CA SER A 132 -8.41 0.21 6.89
C SER A 132 -9.15 -1.07 6.51
N GLY A 133 -8.74 -2.20 7.09
CA GLY A 133 -9.25 -3.52 6.74
C GLY A 133 -9.07 -3.81 5.24
N TYR A 134 -10.18 -4.01 4.54
CA TYR A 134 -10.21 -4.31 3.09
C TYR A 134 -10.38 -3.07 2.20
N THR A 135 -10.19 -1.87 2.75
CA THR A 135 -10.40 -0.61 2.01
C THR A 135 -9.15 0.25 2.06
N ILE A 136 -8.78 0.78 0.90
CA ILE A 136 -7.75 1.80 0.75
C ILE A 136 -8.45 3.10 0.38
N TYR A 137 -8.35 4.10 1.23
CA TYR A 137 -8.81 5.46 0.98
C TYR A 137 -7.69 6.25 0.30
N LEU A 138 -8.01 6.91 -0.81
CA LEU A 138 -7.07 7.62 -1.67
C LEU A 138 -7.31 9.13 -1.53
N ASN A 139 -6.40 9.84 -0.87
CA ASN A 139 -6.45 11.31 -0.85
C ASN A 139 -5.85 11.82 -2.16
N ARG A 140 -6.69 12.44 -2.98
CA ARG A 140 -6.34 12.83 -4.33
C ARG A 140 -6.05 14.32 -4.43
N ILE A 141 -5.22 14.62 -5.42
CA ILE A 141 -4.90 15.99 -5.87
C ILE A 141 -5.06 16.08 -7.38
N GLN A 142 -5.25 17.29 -7.88
CA GLN A 142 -5.29 17.64 -9.30
C GLN A 142 -4.31 18.76 -9.61
N ASN A 143 -3.69 18.71 -10.77
CA ASN A 143 -2.88 19.81 -11.26
C ASN A 143 -3.79 20.81 -12.02
N ASN A 144 -3.90 22.04 -11.53
CA ASN A 144 -4.69 23.10 -12.15
C ASN A 144 -3.91 23.94 -13.17
N GLY A 145 -2.71 23.50 -13.52
CA GLY A 145 -1.79 24.20 -14.44
C GLY A 145 -0.78 25.12 -13.73
N THR A 146 -1.00 25.43 -12.45
CA THR A 146 -0.09 26.27 -11.65
C THR A 146 0.42 25.51 -10.43
N ALA A 147 -0.44 24.71 -9.80
CA ALA A 147 -0.14 23.95 -8.59
C ALA A 147 -1.02 22.70 -8.50
N TYR A 148 -0.63 21.79 -7.63
CA TYR A 148 -1.50 20.70 -7.19
C TYR A 148 -2.45 21.23 -6.11
N VAL A 149 -3.73 20.92 -6.24
CA VAL A 149 -4.81 21.28 -5.30
C VAL A 149 -5.57 20.02 -4.88
N ASP A 150 -6.12 20.03 -3.68
CA ASP A 150 -6.91 18.92 -3.16
C ASP A 150 -8.10 18.60 -4.06
N ALA A 151 -8.41 17.33 -4.17
CA ALA A 151 -9.55 16.80 -4.92
C ALA A 151 -10.35 15.80 -4.05
N ASP A 152 -11.56 15.44 -4.51
CA ASP A 152 -12.40 14.49 -3.79
C ASP A 152 -11.67 13.16 -3.54
N GLN A 153 -11.83 12.63 -2.34
CA GLN A 153 -11.30 11.32 -1.96
C GLN A 153 -11.94 10.21 -2.82
N ASP A 154 -11.15 9.19 -3.14
CA ASP A 154 -11.62 7.96 -3.80
C ASP A 154 -11.23 6.75 -2.96
N MET A 155 -11.68 5.55 -3.34
CA MET A 155 -11.37 4.35 -2.58
C MET A 155 -11.20 3.12 -3.49
N ILE A 156 -10.36 2.20 -3.02
CA ILE A 156 -10.24 0.83 -3.55
C ILE A 156 -10.78 -0.10 -2.46
N MET A 157 -11.75 -0.95 -2.81
CA MET A 157 -12.26 -1.99 -1.91
C MET A 157 -11.89 -3.36 -2.48
N ASN A 158 -11.33 -4.21 -1.65
CA ASN A 158 -11.20 -5.64 -1.94
C ASN A 158 -12.46 -6.35 -1.46
N ARG A 159 -13.35 -6.71 -2.39
CA ARG A 159 -14.62 -7.38 -2.07
C ARG A 159 -14.49 -8.90 -1.95
N GLU A 160 -13.38 -9.49 -2.34
CA GLU A 160 -13.20 -10.95 -2.27
C GLU A 160 -13.03 -11.47 -0.84
N GLY A 161 -12.54 -10.62 0.07
CA GLY A 161 -12.47 -10.95 1.51
C GLY A 161 -13.79 -10.75 2.25
N ASP A 162 -14.69 -9.98 1.70
CA ASP A 162 -16.01 -9.69 2.28
C ASP A 162 -17.08 -10.51 1.55
N SER A 163 -17.00 -11.83 1.70
CA SER A 163 -18.22 -12.63 1.53
C SER A 163 -19.15 -12.20 2.65
N LEU A 164 -19.91 -11.11 2.38
CA LEU A 164 -21.10 -10.83 3.15
C LEU A 164 -21.87 -12.16 3.22
N LYS A 165 -21.84 -12.80 4.38
CA LYS A 165 -22.82 -13.82 4.69
C LYS A 165 -24.13 -13.06 4.64
N VAL A 166 -24.79 -13.12 3.48
CA VAL A 166 -26.17 -12.67 3.36
C VAL A 166 -26.93 -13.61 4.28
N VAL A 167 -27.27 -13.13 5.46
CA VAL A 167 -28.15 -13.84 6.36
C VAL A 167 -29.52 -13.69 5.75
N ASP A 168 -29.96 -14.69 4.98
CA ASP A 168 -31.32 -14.77 4.51
C ASP A 168 -32.23 -15.09 5.70
N ILE A 169 -32.98 -14.10 6.13
CA ILE A 169 -34.02 -14.28 7.14
C ILE A 169 -35.27 -14.78 6.42
N ALA A 170 -35.54 -16.07 6.48
CA ALA A 170 -36.80 -16.62 6.03
C ALA A 170 -37.82 -16.56 7.17
N THR A 171 -38.91 -15.81 6.98
CA THR A 171 -40.03 -15.79 7.92
C THR A 171 -41.12 -16.73 7.43
N LYS A 172 -41.43 -17.76 8.25
CA LYS A 172 -42.55 -18.66 8.00
C LYS A 172 -43.67 -18.35 8.99
N ASN A 173 -44.77 -17.76 8.47
CA ASN A 173 -45.96 -17.52 9.27
C ASN A 173 -46.88 -18.72 9.20
N THR A 174 -47.33 -19.22 10.34
CA THR A 174 -48.46 -20.14 10.48
C THR A 174 -49.50 -19.43 11.34
N ASP A 175 -50.77 -19.88 11.27
CA ASP A 175 -51.89 -19.26 11.98
C ASP A 175 -51.68 -19.17 13.53
N GLU A 176 -50.65 -19.83 14.07
CA GLU A 176 -50.37 -19.86 15.51
C GLU A 176 -48.96 -19.39 15.90
N LYS A 177 -48.00 -19.29 14.96
CA LYS A 177 -46.60 -18.96 15.25
C LYS A 177 -45.90 -18.29 14.08
N GLU A 178 -45.17 -17.21 14.40
CA GLU A 178 -44.12 -16.64 13.54
C GLU A 178 -42.77 -17.24 13.92
N THR A 179 -42.10 -17.93 12.99
CA THR A 179 -40.79 -18.48 13.21
C THR A 179 -39.81 -17.82 12.27
N GLN A 180 -38.81 -17.16 12.82
CA GLN A 180 -37.66 -16.63 12.07
C GLN A 180 -36.53 -17.66 12.11
N VAL A 181 -35.99 -18.03 10.96
CA VAL A 181 -34.83 -18.90 10.81
C VAL A 181 -33.69 -18.02 10.28
N LEU A 182 -32.64 -17.92 11.04
CA LEU A 182 -31.36 -17.29 10.69
C LEU A 182 -30.44 -18.28 9.99
#